data_203f28b015f5d3d3cdb6735fc6f7f3a3
#
_entry.id   203f28b015f5d3d3cdb6735fc6f7f3a3
#
_cell.length_a   1.000
_cell.length_b   1.000
_cell.length_c   1.000
_cell.angle_alpha   90.00
_cell.angle_beta   90.00
_cell.angle_gamma   90.00
#
_symmetry.space_group_name_H-M   'P 1'
#
loop_
_entity.id
_entity.type
_entity.pdbx_description
1 polymer ?
#
loop_
_entity_poly.entity_id
_entity_poly.type
_entity_poly.pdbx_seq_one_letter_code
_entity_poly.pdbx_strand_id
1 'polypeptide(L)'
;MSDTLLTLRDVHINFPARKNWLGKTTEHVHAINGIDLQIRRGETLGIVGESGCGKSTLAQLLMGMLQPSHGQYIRSGSQRIMQMVFQDPLSSLNPRLPVWRIITEPLWIANVVVNNSGER
;
A
#
# COMPACT_ATOMS: atom_id res chain seq x y z
N MET A 1 18.42 17.42 5.30
CA MET A 1 17.11 16.85 4.92
C MET A 1 17.31 15.36 4.67
N SER A 2 16.53 14.55 5.31
CA SER A 2 16.60 13.11 5.08
C SER A 2 16.03 12.79 3.69
N ASP A 3 16.86 12.21 2.81
CA ASP A 3 16.44 11.73 1.49
C ASP A 3 15.55 10.48 1.55
N THR A 4 15.34 9.98 2.74
CA THR A 4 14.54 8.78 3.00
C THR A 4 13.06 9.12 2.97
N LEU A 5 12.31 8.44 2.12
CA LEU A 5 10.86 8.58 1.99
C LEU A 5 10.10 7.67 2.95
N LEU A 6 10.64 6.47 3.20
CA LEU A 6 9.98 5.45 3.99
C LEU A 6 11.02 4.56 4.67
N THR A 7 10.76 4.20 5.91
CA THR A 7 11.58 3.26 6.68
C THR A 7 10.68 2.25 7.38
N LEU A 8 10.99 0.99 7.22
CA LEU A 8 10.47 -0.12 8.01
C LEU A 8 11.56 -0.59 8.96
N ARG A 9 11.20 -0.84 10.22
CA ARG A 9 12.11 -1.40 11.23
C ARG A 9 11.42 -2.55 11.93
N ASP A 10 12.02 -3.74 11.81
CA ASP A 10 11.56 -4.98 12.42
C ASP A 10 10.06 -5.21 12.23
N VAL A 11 9.58 -5.03 10.98
CA VAL A 11 8.16 -5.07 10.69
C VAL A 11 7.68 -6.49 10.52
N HIS A 12 6.61 -6.82 11.23
CA HIS A 12 5.90 -8.08 11.15
C HIS A 12 4.45 -7.84 10.74
N ILE A 13 3.90 -8.73 9.92
CA ILE A 13 2.47 -8.79 9.61
C ILE A 13 1.98 -10.21 9.84
N ASN A 14 1.03 -10.33 10.74
CA ASN A 14 0.40 -11.58 11.11
C ASN A 14 -1.08 -11.51 10.74
N PHE A 15 -1.55 -12.48 9.97
CA PHE A 15 -2.98 -12.65 9.72
C PHE A 15 -3.55 -13.76 10.59
N PRO A 16 -4.75 -13.59 11.17
CA PRO A 16 -5.43 -14.65 11.87
C PRO A 16 -5.84 -15.73 10.85
N ALA A 17 -5.25 -16.93 10.95
CA ALA A 17 -5.52 -18.03 10.02
C ALA A 17 -6.75 -18.85 10.40
N ARG A 18 -7.02 -18.99 11.68
CA ARG A 18 -8.11 -19.84 12.19
C ARG A 18 -8.74 -19.23 13.45
N LYS A 19 -10.05 -19.19 13.46
CA LYS A 19 -10.83 -18.97 14.69
C LYS A 19 -11.38 -20.33 15.13
N ASN A 20 -11.23 -20.67 16.42
CA ASN A 20 -11.94 -21.81 16.99
C ASN A 20 -13.43 -21.46 17.13
N TRP A 21 -14.26 -22.44 17.47
CA TRP A 21 -15.69 -22.28 17.69
C TRP A 21 -16.05 -21.27 18.82
N LEU A 22 -15.08 -20.95 19.69
CA LEU A 22 -15.18 -19.93 20.75
C LEU A 22 -14.74 -18.52 20.27
N GLY A 23 -14.40 -18.35 18.98
CA GLY A 23 -14.00 -17.07 18.41
C GLY A 23 -12.55 -16.64 18.73
N LYS A 24 -11.75 -17.47 19.41
CA LYS A 24 -10.34 -17.22 19.68
C LYS A 24 -9.49 -17.63 18.48
N THR A 25 -8.57 -16.76 18.09
CA THR A 25 -7.57 -17.04 17.05
C THR A 25 -6.55 -18.03 17.61
N THR A 26 -6.45 -19.21 16.99
CA THR A 26 -5.54 -20.28 17.41
C THR A 26 -4.26 -20.37 16.60
N GLU A 27 -4.28 -19.83 15.39
CA GLU A 27 -3.11 -19.81 14.50
C GLU A 27 -2.97 -18.46 13.82
N HIS A 28 -1.74 -18.00 13.63
CA HIS A 28 -1.39 -16.82 12.87
C HIS A 28 -0.55 -17.23 11.66
N VAL A 29 -0.89 -16.70 10.49
CA VAL A 29 -0.02 -16.79 9.32
C VAL A 29 0.88 -15.57 9.32
N HIS A 30 2.17 -15.81 9.46
CA HIS A 30 3.19 -14.78 9.35
C HIS A 30 3.39 -14.47 7.86
N ALA A 31 2.80 -13.39 7.40
CA ALA A 31 2.96 -12.94 6.01
C ALA A 31 4.25 -12.14 5.81
N ILE A 32 4.68 -11.44 6.85
CA ILE A 32 5.95 -10.71 6.91
C ILE A 32 6.54 -10.97 8.29
N ASN A 33 7.83 -11.30 8.34
CA ASN A 33 8.51 -11.69 9.58
C ASN A 33 9.85 -10.94 9.73
N GLY A 34 9.81 -9.78 10.39
CA GLY A 34 10.99 -9.00 10.74
C GLY A 34 11.69 -8.39 9.53
N ILE A 35 11.03 -7.49 8.79
CA ILE A 35 11.63 -6.81 7.64
C ILE A 35 12.14 -5.43 8.04
N ASP A 36 13.40 -5.18 7.69
CA ASP A 36 14.03 -3.86 7.66
C ASP A 36 14.13 -3.39 6.22
N LEU A 37 13.60 -2.21 5.92
CA LEU A 37 13.61 -1.64 4.59
C LEU A 37 13.69 -0.13 4.64
N GLN A 38 14.45 0.45 3.72
CA GLN A 38 14.52 1.89 3.56
C GLN A 38 14.38 2.26 2.09
N ILE A 39 13.50 3.19 1.77
CA ILE A 39 13.29 3.70 0.42
C ILE A 39 13.67 5.17 0.39
N ARG A 40 14.55 5.53 -0.54
CA ARG A 40 15.06 6.89 -0.72
C ARG A 40 14.39 7.58 -1.90
N ARG A 41 14.48 8.88 -1.91
CA ARG A 41 14.00 9.70 -3.03
C ARG A 41 14.75 9.37 -4.31
N GLY A 42 14.01 9.18 -5.42
CA GLY A 42 14.59 8.88 -6.73
C GLY A 42 15.14 7.47 -6.88
N GLU A 43 14.95 6.60 -5.89
CA GLU A 43 15.39 5.21 -5.92
C GLU A 43 14.33 4.32 -6.58
N THR A 44 14.80 3.34 -7.34
CA THR A 44 13.98 2.21 -7.80
C THR A 44 14.42 0.97 -7.04
N LEU A 45 13.52 0.41 -6.25
CA LEU A 45 13.77 -0.78 -5.45
C LEU A 45 13.07 -1.99 -6.07
N GLY A 46 13.85 -3.01 -6.43
CA GLY A 46 13.32 -4.31 -6.90
C GLY A 46 13.09 -5.27 -5.75
N ILE A 47 11.89 -5.86 -5.70
CA ILE A 47 11.53 -6.90 -4.73
C ILE A 47 11.24 -8.19 -5.49
N VAL A 48 12.03 -9.23 -5.21
CA VAL A 48 11.93 -10.54 -5.86
C VAL A 48 11.67 -11.62 -4.83
N GLY A 49 11.01 -12.68 -5.26
CA GLY A 49 10.70 -13.84 -4.41
C GLY A 49 9.67 -14.73 -5.07
N GLU A 50 9.51 -15.93 -4.55
CA GLU A 50 8.53 -16.90 -5.01
C GLU A 50 7.09 -16.44 -4.77
N SER A 51 6.12 -17.11 -5.42
CA SER A 51 4.71 -16.86 -5.18
C SER A 51 4.37 -17.17 -3.71
N GLY A 52 3.60 -16.27 -3.07
CA GLY A 52 3.18 -16.45 -1.68
C GLY A 52 4.22 -16.06 -0.61
N CYS A 53 5.39 -15.53 -0.99
CA CYS A 53 6.43 -15.13 -0.01
C CYS A 53 6.18 -13.75 0.65
N GLY A 54 5.02 -13.12 0.44
CA GLY A 54 4.67 -11.85 1.10
C GLY A 54 4.90 -10.57 0.30
N LYS A 55 5.33 -10.64 -0.97
CA LYS A 55 5.55 -9.43 -1.81
C LYS A 55 4.33 -8.52 -1.91
N SER A 56 3.16 -9.08 -2.17
CA SER A 56 1.90 -8.33 -2.26
C SER A 56 1.51 -7.73 -0.92
N THR A 57 1.73 -8.45 0.18
CA THR A 57 1.50 -7.96 1.53
C THR A 57 2.42 -6.79 1.86
N LEU A 58 3.69 -6.89 1.46
CA LEU A 58 4.64 -5.79 1.62
C LEU A 58 4.23 -4.57 0.81
N ALA A 59 3.78 -4.75 -0.44
CA ALA A 59 3.28 -3.64 -1.25
C ALA A 59 2.08 -2.94 -0.59
N GLN A 60 1.12 -3.70 -0.05
CA GLN A 60 -0.03 -3.14 0.68
C GLN A 60 0.38 -2.40 1.96
N LEU A 61 1.38 -2.92 2.68
CA LEU A 61 1.96 -2.23 3.84
C LEU A 61 2.62 -0.91 3.42
N LEU A 62 3.43 -0.91 2.36
CA LEU A 62 4.09 0.29 1.85
C LEU A 62 3.08 1.36 1.43
N MET A 63 1.95 0.95 0.86
CA MET A 63 0.83 1.84 0.51
C MET A 63 0.05 2.36 1.72
N GLY A 64 0.30 1.83 2.91
CA GLY A 64 -0.46 2.17 4.12
C GLY A 64 -1.85 1.52 4.20
N MET A 65 -2.13 0.51 3.37
CA MET A 65 -3.37 -0.26 3.38
C MET A 65 -3.41 -1.28 4.54
N LEU A 66 -2.23 -1.67 5.02
CA LEU A 66 -2.06 -2.55 6.17
C LEU A 66 -1.26 -1.83 7.25
N GLN A 67 -1.56 -2.19 8.50
CA GLN A 67 -0.77 -1.76 9.65
C GLN A 67 0.14 -2.91 10.09
N PRO A 68 1.37 -2.62 10.53
CA PRO A 68 2.24 -3.66 11.07
C PRO A 68 1.66 -4.22 12.38
N SER A 69 1.77 -5.54 12.56
CA SER A 69 1.42 -6.21 13.83
C SER A 69 2.49 -5.94 14.90
N HIS A 70 3.74 -5.73 14.47
CA HIS A 70 4.89 -5.36 15.30
C HIS A 70 5.90 -4.60 14.44
N GLY A 71 6.77 -3.83 15.11
CA GLY A 71 7.78 -3.00 14.43
C GLY A 71 7.31 -1.59 14.13
N GLN A 72 8.08 -0.87 13.33
CA GLN A 72 7.83 0.53 13.05
C GLN A 72 7.72 0.79 11.55
N TYR A 73 6.66 1.48 11.16
CA TYR A 73 6.48 2.06 9.84
C TYR A 73 6.62 3.58 9.96
N ILE A 74 7.69 4.12 9.37
CA ILE A 74 8.00 5.55 9.42
C ILE A 74 7.96 6.10 8.01
N ARG A 75 7.11 7.06 7.77
CA ARG A 75 7.00 7.79 6.51
C ARG A 75 7.48 9.22 6.70
N SER A 76 8.43 9.65 5.89
CA SER A 76 9.00 11.00 5.92
C SER A 76 8.30 11.91 4.91
N GLY A 77 7.92 13.11 5.34
CA GLY A 77 7.37 14.16 4.47
C GLY A 77 5.84 14.25 4.47
N SER A 78 5.33 15.33 3.83
CA SER A 78 3.89 15.55 3.63
C SER A 78 3.26 14.38 2.89
N GLN A 79 1.96 14.16 3.11
CA GLN A 79 1.17 13.11 2.45
C GLN A 79 1.27 13.20 0.93
N ARG A 80 2.34 12.63 0.37
CA ARG A 80 2.42 12.44 -1.09
C ARG A 80 1.51 11.29 -1.45
N ILE A 81 0.76 11.49 -2.51
CA ILE A 81 -0.10 10.46 -3.07
C ILE A 81 0.83 9.34 -3.56
N MET A 82 0.70 8.17 -2.94
CA MET A 82 1.31 6.94 -3.42
C MET A 82 0.29 6.26 -4.33
N GLN A 83 0.77 5.70 -5.42
CA GLN A 83 -0.08 4.99 -6.36
C GLN A 83 0.42 3.57 -6.53
N MET A 84 -0.50 2.65 -6.72
CA MET A 84 -0.22 1.25 -6.94
C MET A 84 -0.69 0.84 -8.34
N VAL A 85 0.19 0.20 -9.09
CA VAL A 85 -0.17 -0.44 -10.35
C VAL A 85 -0.37 -1.92 -10.07
N PHE A 86 -1.59 -2.41 -10.29
CA PHE A 86 -1.93 -3.80 -10.04
C PHE A 86 -1.46 -4.72 -11.18
N GLN A 87 -1.25 -5.98 -10.86
CA GLN A 87 -0.81 -7.00 -11.82
C GLN A 87 -1.82 -7.22 -12.94
N ASP A 88 -3.11 -7.12 -12.63
CA ASP A 88 -4.21 -7.13 -13.61
C ASP A 88 -4.94 -5.79 -13.57
N PRO A 89 -4.54 -4.83 -14.42
CA PRO A 89 -5.14 -3.50 -14.43
C PRO A 89 -6.60 -3.51 -14.91
N LEU A 90 -7.02 -4.48 -15.72
CA LEU A 90 -8.38 -4.54 -16.23
C LEU A 90 -9.39 -4.92 -15.14
N SER A 91 -9.03 -5.84 -14.25
CA SER A 91 -9.89 -6.24 -13.12
C SER A 91 -10.02 -5.14 -12.06
N SER A 92 -9.08 -4.21 -12.00
CA SER A 92 -9.11 -3.08 -11.06
C SER A 92 -9.89 -1.87 -11.55
N LEU A 93 -10.24 -1.83 -12.83
CA LEU A 93 -11.04 -0.76 -13.42
C LEU A 93 -12.54 -1.08 -13.35
N ASN A 94 -13.34 -0.09 -12.94
CA ASN A 94 -14.79 -0.24 -12.99
C ASN A 94 -15.31 -0.05 -14.43
N PRO A 95 -15.79 -1.12 -15.09
CA PRO A 95 -16.21 -1.04 -16.49
C PRO A 95 -17.47 -0.17 -16.72
N ARG A 96 -18.15 0.23 -15.65
CA ARG A 96 -19.33 1.11 -15.70
C ARG A 96 -18.98 2.59 -15.69
N LEU A 97 -17.71 2.93 -15.45
CA LEU A 97 -17.27 4.31 -15.43
C LEU A 97 -16.59 4.70 -16.74
N PRO A 98 -16.80 5.90 -17.24
CA PRO A 98 -16.07 6.40 -18.40
C PRO A 98 -14.59 6.61 -18.05
N VAL A 99 -13.71 6.43 -19.03
CA VAL A 99 -12.25 6.47 -18.85
C VAL A 99 -11.78 7.77 -18.18
N TRP A 100 -12.32 8.92 -18.58
CA TRP A 100 -11.94 10.20 -17.98
C TRP A 100 -12.22 10.23 -16.47
N ARG A 101 -13.30 9.61 -16.01
CA ARG A 101 -13.65 9.56 -14.58
C ARG A 101 -12.69 8.68 -13.80
N ILE A 102 -12.28 7.55 -14.38
CA ILE A 102 -11.29 6.66 -13.79
C ILE A 102 -9.94 7.37 -13.65
N ILE A 103 -9.52 8.11 -14.68
CA ILE A 103 -8.25 8.84 -14.67
C ILE A 103 -8.26 9.98 -13.64
N THR A 104 -9.40 10.65 -13.47
CA THR A 104 -9.51 11.82 -12.56
C THR A 104 -9.87 11.43 -11.12
N GLU A 105 -10.25 10.18 -10.85
CA GLU A 105 -10.65 9.72 -9.52
C GLU A 105 -9.61 10.03 -8.42
N PRO A 106 -8.29 9.82 -8.63
CA PRO A 106 -7.29 10.16 -7.62
C PRO A 106 -7.26 11.65 -7.26
N LEU A 107 -7.58 12.53 -8.20
CA LEU A 107 -7.65 13.98 -7.96
C LEU A 107 -8.85 14.33 -7.09
N TRP A 108 -9.98 13.67 -7.28
CA TRP A 108 -11.17 13.85 -6.46
C TRP A 108 -10.94 13.36 -5.02
N ILE A 109 -10.32 12.20 -4.88
CA ILE A 109 -9.99 11.63 -3.56
C ILE A 109 -9.00 12.52 -2.81
N ALA A 110 -8.04 13.12 -3.52
CA ALA A 110 -7.05 14.02 -2.95
C ALA A 110 -7.61 15.41 -2.61
N ASN A 111 -8.91 15.66 -2.80
CA ASN A 111 -9.55 17.00 -2.66
C ASN A 111 -8.88 18.08 -3.52
N VAL A 112 -8.24 17.71 -4.60
CA VAL A 112 -7.80 18.65 -5.61
C VAL A 112 -9.04 19.04 -6.39
N VAL A 113 -9.75 20.04 -5.90
CA VAL A 113 -10.88 20.64 -6.61
C VAL A 113 -10.31 21.32 -7.85
N VAL A 114 -10.46 20.67 -8.98
CA VAL A 114 -10.31 21.35 -10.26
C VAL A 114 -11.55 22.23 -10.38
N ASN A 115 -11.44 23.47 -9.94
CA ASN A 115 -12.43 24.48 -10.26
C ASN A 115 -12.45 24.64 -11.77
N ASN A 116 -13.40 23.97 -12.38
CA ASN A 116 -13.74 24.16 -13.78
C ASN A 116 -14.58 25.47 -13.87
N SER A 117 -13.98 26.59 -13.51
CA SER A 117 -14.47 27.91 -13.94
C SER A 117 -14.14 27.98 -15.43
N GLY A 118 -15.08 27.51 -16.23
CA GLY A 118 -15.06 27.73 -17.66
C GLY A 118 -15.09 29.20 -17.92
N GLU A 119 -13.95 29.78 -18.19
CA GLU A 119 -13.86 31.00 -18.93
C GLU A 119 -13.98 30.67 -20.41
N ARG A 120 -15.07 31.19 -21.00
CA ARG A 120 -15.27 31.27 -22.45
C ARG A 120 -14.43 32.42 -23.02
#